data_d4d5426699cb26718f599ad0ab73c078
#
_entry.id   d4d5426699cb26718f599ad0ab73c078
#
_cell.length_a   1.000
_cell.length_b   1.000
_cell.length_c   1.000
_cell.angle_alpha   90.00
_cell.angle_beta   90.00
_cell.angle_gamma   90.00
#
_symmetry.space_group_name_H-M   'P 1'
#
loop_
_entity.id
_entity.type
_entity.pdbx_description
1 polymer ?
#
loop_
_entity_poly.entity_id
_entity_poly.type
_entity_poly.pdbx_seq_one_letter_code
_entity_poly.pdbx_strand_id
1 'polypeptide(L)'
;FVSGHLDLAAATGATIVYGPSTVTKYPVHVAKDLEIFKLGNISIQVLHTPGHTLESSCYLLKDEEGNNKAIFTGDTLFVGDVGRPDLAQKSNEITMNDLAGMLYDSLQEKIIPLADDVVVYPAHGAGSSCGKNLGADSFSTIGVQKASNYALQAESKEAFIKQKRSNFFCSFR
;
A
#
# COMPACT_ATOMS: atom_id res chain seq x y z
N PHE A 1 10.42 11.19 5.18
CA PHE A 1 9.31 12.05 4.73
C PHE A 1 9.04 13.13 5.77
N VAL A 2 8.70 14.34 5.33
CA VAL A 2 8.08 15.37 6.15
C VAL A 2 6.58 15.13 6.10
N SER A 3 5.95 14.98 7.25
CA SER A 3 4.52 14.68 7.35
C SER A 3 3.90 15.48 8.49
N GLY A 4 2.74 16.09 8.23
CA GLY A 4 1.99 16.91 9.19
C GLY A 4 1.12 16.13 10.18
N HIS A 5 1.25 14.80 10.30
CA HIS A 5 0.36 13.98 11.11
C HIS A 5 0.38 14.33 12.61
N LEU A 6 1.55 14.71 13.16
CA LEU A 6 1.64 15.14 14.56
C LEU A 6 0.95 16.48 14.79
N ASP A 7 1.16 17.45 13.89
CA ASP A 7 0.52 18.77 13.97
C ASP A 7 -1.01 18.63 13.80
N LEU A 8 -1.43 17.77 12.87
CA LEU A 8 -2.86 17.50 12.66
C LEU A 8 -3.49 16.82 13.89
N ALA A 9 -2.83 15.82 14.46
CA ALA A 9 -3.30 15.15 15.68
C ALA A 9 -3.37 16.13 16.86
N ALA A 10 -2.36 17.00 17.02
CA ALA A 10 -2.36 18.02 18.08
C ALA A 10 -3.48 19.06 17.91
N ALA A 11 -3.77 19.48 16.66
CA ALA A 11 -4.80 20.47 16.36
C ALA A 11 -6.23 19.92 16.47
N THR A 12 -6.45 18.63 16.22
CA THR A 12 -7.79 18.03 16.11
C THR A 12 -8.13 17.06 17.23
N GLY A 13 -7.15 16.57 17.99
CA GLY A 13 -7.30 15.47 18.92
C GLY A 13 -7.47 14.09 18.24
N ALA A 14 -7.25 14.00 16.93
CA ALA A 14 -7.40 12.77 16.19
C ALA A 14 -6.32 11.74 16.58
N THR A 15 -6.72 10.48 16.71
CA THR A 15 -5.79 9.37 16.92
C THR A 15 -5.03 9.05 15.65
N ILE A 16 -3.70 8.95 15.75
CA ILE A 16 -2.87 8.44 14.65
C ILE A 16 -2.97 6.92 14.66
N VAL A 17 -3.33 6.33 13.53
CA VAL A 17 -3.46 4.88 13.35
C VAL A 17 -2.42 4.41 12.33
N TYR A 18 -1.59 3.46 12.74
CA TYR A 18 -0.65 2.76 11.86
C TYR A 18 -0.96 1.27 11.79
N GLY A 19 -0.44 0.62 10.76
CA GLY A 19 -0.56 -0.82 10.58
C GLY A 19 0.26 -1.65 11.58
N PRO A 20 0.11 -2.99 11.52
CA PRO A 20 0.85 -3.91 12.37
C PRO A 20 2.36 -3.72 12.29
N SER A 21 3.06 -4.12 13.35
CA SER A 21 4.53 -4.07 13.47
C SER A 21 5.15 -2.67 13.51
N THR A 22 4.35 -1.61 13.50
CA THR A 22 4.84 -0.23 13.58
C THR A 22 5.42 0.05 14.97
N VAL A 23 6.60 0.69 14.98
CA VAL A 23 7.25 1.19 16.20
C VAL A 23 7.49 2.69 16.06
N THR A 24 6.96 3.49 16.99
CA THR A 24 7.11 4.95 17.00
C THR A 24 7.62 5.48 18.33
N LYS A 25 8.12 6.71 18.31
CA LYS A 25 8.52 7.46 19.53
C LYS A 25 7.41 8.35 20.09
N TYR A 26 6.23 8.33 19.48
CA TYR A 26 5.07 9.12 19.86
C TYR A 26 3.83 8.21 19.93
N PRO A 27 2.79 8.61 20.67
CA PRO A 27 1.59 7.79 20.83
C PRO A 27 0.86 7.57 19.52
N VAL A 28 0.57 6.31 19.21
CA VAL A 28 -0.24 5.89 18.07
C VAL A 28 -1.08 4.67 18.46
N HIS A 29 -2.14 4.43 17.74
CA HIS A 29 -2.82 3.15 17.75
C HIS A 29 -2.17 2.24 16.71
N VAL A 30 -1.55 1.15 17.14
CA VAL A 30 -1.03 0.10 16.24
C VAL A 30 -2.17 -0.87 15.97
N ALA A 31 -2.76 -0.76 14.79
CA ALA A 31 -3.89 -1.57 14.41
C ALA A 31 -3.49 -3.02 14.11
N LYS A 32 -4.42 -3.94 14.33
CA LYS A 32 -4.29 -5.33 13.85
C LYS A 32 -4.72 -5.41 12.38
N ASP A 33 -4.25 -6.46 11.68
CA ASP A 33 -4.81 -6.77 10.36
C ASP A 33 -6.32 -7.01 10.49
N LEU A 34 -7.08 -6.48 9.53
CA LEU A 34 -8.54 -6.52 9.46
C LEU A 34 -9.27 -5.74 10.58
N GLU A 35 -8.59 -4.99 11.41
CA GLU A 35 -9.23 -4.13 12.41
C GLU A 35 -10.11 -3.07 11.74
N ILE A 36 -11.28 -2.81 12.35
CA ILE A 36 -12.29 -1.90 11.79
C ILE A 36 -12.49 -0.72 12.74
N PHE A 37 -12.38 0.49 12.20
CA PHE A 37 -12.68 1.75 12.85
C PHE A 37 -13.99 2.32 12.32
N LYS A 38 -14.95 2.59 13.22
CA LYS A 38 -16.21 3.23 12.86
C LYS A 38 -16.07 4.76 12.89
N LEU A 39 -16.58 5.41 11.86
CA LEU A 39 -16.63 6.87 11.71
C LEU A 39 -18.06 7.28 11.36
N GLY A 40 -18.92 7.44 12.37
CA GLY A 40 -20.35 7.61 12.15
C GLY A 40 -20.95 6.35 11.50
N ASN A 41 -21.58 6.52 10.34
CA ASN A 41 -22.23 5.45 9.60
C ASN A 41 -21.26 4.69 8.66
N ILE A 42 -20.06 5.21 8.44
CA ILE A 42 -19.05 4.55 7.61
C ILE A 42 -18.01 3.83 8.47
N SER A 43 -17.17 3.02 7.83
CA SER A 43 -16.05 2.38 8.52
C SER A 43 -14.81 2.30 7.65
N ILE A 44 -13.65 2.22 8.32
CA ILE A 44 -12.36 1.97 7.68
C ILE A 44 -11.80 0.66 8.23
N GLN A 45 -11.46 -0.26 7.33
CA GLN A 45 -10.81 -1.53 7.66
C GLN A 45 -9.33 -1.46 7.30
N VAL A 46 -8.47 -1.85 8.23
CA VAL A 46 -7.02 -1.95 8.00
C VAL A 46 -6.71 -3.26 7.30
N LEU A 47 -5.99 -3.20 6.20
CA LEU A 47 -5.44 -4.35 5.49
C LEU A 47 -3.92 -4.29 5.61
N HIS A 48 -3.30 -5.20 6.36
CA HIS A 48 -1.85 -5.30 6.42
C HIS A 48 -1.31 -5.80 5.09
N THR A 49 -0.45 -5.02 4.45
CA THR A 49 0.07 -5.27 3.09
C THR A 49 1.59 -5.10 3.05
N PRO A 50 2.35 -5.95 3.79
CA PRO A 50 3.82 -5.84 3.83
C PRO A 50 4.44 -6.03 2.45
N GLY A 51 5.59 -5.38 2.23
CA GLY A 51 6.37 -5.53 1.01
C GLY A 51 7.11 -4.27 0.58
N HIS A 52 6.47 -3.11 0.50
CA HIS A 52 7.20 -1.84 0.40
C HIS A 52 7.97 -1.57 1.71
N THR A 53 7.29 -1.71 2.84
CA THR A 53 7.88 -1.88 4.18
C THR A 53 7.18 -3.04 4.89
N LEU A 54 7.70 -3.47 6.05
CA LEU A 54 7.05 -4.51 6.87
C LEU A 54 5.74 -4.03 7.49
N GLU A 55 5.64 -2.73 7.77
CA GLU A 55 4.51 -2.07 8.40
C GLU A 55 3.44 -1.60 7.42
N SER A 56 3.71 -1.71 6.10
CA SER A 56 2.81 -1.22 5.05
C SER A 56 1.40 -1.73 5.24
N SER A 57 0.44 -0.83 5.09
CA SER A 57 -0.98 -1.13 5.25
C SER A 57 -1.83 -0.28 4.30
N CYS A 58 -2.92 -0.87 3.84
CA CYS A 58 -3.98 -0.17 3.11
C CYS A 58 -5.17 0.05 4.04
N TYR A 59 -5.98 1.06 3.73
CA TYR A 59 -7.17 1.41 4.50
C TYR A 59 -8.39 1.37 3.60
N LEU A 60 -9.27 0.40 3.82
CA LEU A 60 -10.45 0.14 3.01
C LEU A 60 -11.66 0.85 3.60
N LEU A 61 -12.20 1.84 2.86
CA LEU A 61 -13.40 2.57 3.22
C LEU A 61 -14.64 1.77 2.84
N LYS A 62 -15.53 1.62 3.81
CA LYS A 62 -16.83 0.98 3.63
C LYS A 62 -17.96 1.97 3.93
N ASP A 63 -19.04 1.89 3.14
CA ASP A 63 -20.26 2.65 3.38
C ASP A 63 -21.08 2.11 4.58
N GLU A 64 -22.25 2.68 4.80
CA GLU A 64 -23.15 2.31 5.90
C GLU A 64 -23.75 0.90 5.73
N GLU A 65 -23.84 0.39 4.52
CA GLU A 65 -24.26 -0.99 4.20
C GLU A 65 -23.09 -2.00 4.29
N GLY A 66 -21.86 -1.53 4.51
CA GLY A 66 -20.65 -2.35 4.59
C GLY A 66 -20.00 -2.67 3.24
N ASN A 67 -20.46 -2.04 2.14
CA ASN A 67 -19.87 -2.21 0.83
C ASN A 67 -18.53 -1.46 0.72
N ASN A 68 -17.56 -2.06 0.06
CA ASN A 68 -16.26 -1.44 -0.21
C ASN A 68 -16.43 -0.33 -1.26
N LYS A 69 -15.99 0.90 -0.95
CA LYS A 69 -16.11 2.07 -1.84
C LYS A 69 -14.77 2.58 -2.33
N ALA A 70 -13.79 2.65 -1.44
CA ALA A 70 -12.47 3.15 -1.78
C ALA A 70 -11.39 2.48 -0.93
N ILE A 71 -10.17 2.49 -1.44
CA ILE A 71 -9.00 2.00 -0.72
C ILE A 71 -7.87 3.02 -0.81
N PHE A 72 -7.33 3.41 0.34
CA PHE A 72 -6.13 4.22 0.46
C PHE A 72 -4.93 3.27 0.53
N THR A 73 -4.19 3.16 -0.55
CA THR A 73 -3.20 2.08 -0.73
C THR A 73 -1.80 2.43 -0.25
N GLY A 74 -1.58 3.68 0.18
CA GLY A 74 -0.23 4.10 0.56
C GLY A 74 0.76 3.81 -0.56
N ASP A 75 1.88 3.22 -0.20
CA ASP A 75 2.92 2.79 -1.15
C ASP A 75 2.80 1.30 -1.54
N THR A 76 1.68 0.65 -1.24
CA THR A 76 1.45 -0.75 -1.68
C THR A 76 1.09 -0.80 -3.16
N LEU A 77 0.12 0.01 -3.60
CA LEU A 77 -0.36 0.06 -4.98
C LEU A 77 -0.45 1.51 -5.45
N PHE A 78 0.14 1.80 -6.60
CA PHE A 78 0.03 3.08 -7.32
C PHE A 78 -0.81 2.90 -8.59
N VAL A 79 -1.13 4.01 -9.26
CA VAL A 79 -1.70 3.97 -10.61
C VAL A 79 -0.61 3.52 -11.58
N GLY A 80 -0.73 2.31 -12.10
CA GLY A 80 0.20 1.72 -13.07
C GLY A 80 1.46 1.06 -12.49
N ASP A 81 1.70 1.15 -11.17
CA ASP A 81 2.87 0.54 -10.53
C ASP A 81 2.56 0.09 -9.11
N VAL A 82 3.55 -0.40 -8.39
CA VAL A 82 3.53 -0.75 -6.95
C VAL A 82 4.82 -0.25 -6.28
N GLY A 83 4.77 -0.13 -4.97
CA GLY A 83 5.90 0.32 -4.18
C GLY A 83 7.18 -0.49 -4.39
N ARG A 84 8.32 0.16 -4.20
CA ARG A 84 9.65 -0.45 -4.36
C ARG A 84 10.03 -1.23 -3.10
N PRO A 85 10.26 -2.55 -3.21
CA PRO A 85 10.64 -3.37 -2.05
C PRO A 85 12.09 -3.17 -1.60
N ASP A 86 12.95 -2.57 -2.44
CA ASP A 86 14.37 -2.37 -2.16
C ASP A 86 14.68 -1.27 -1.15
N LEU A 87 13.74 -0.33 -0.93
CA LEU A 87 13.96 0.81 -0.05
C LEU A 87 13.98 0.44 1.45
N ALA A 88 13.30 -0.62 1.84
CA ALA A 88 13.18 -1.04 3.23
C ALA A 88 14.02 -2.27 3.59
N GLN A 89 14.88 -2.74 2.68
CA GLN A 89 15.76 -3.87 2.97
C GLN A 89 16.73 -3.53 4.11
N LYS A 90 16.90 -4.47 5.02
CA LYS A 90 17.94 -4.42 6.07
C LYS A 90 18.95 -5.54 5.77
N SER A 91 20.21 -5.16 5.53
CA SER A 91 21.26 -6.14 5.27
C SER A 91 21.30 -7.18 6.40
N ASN A 92 21.23 -8.44 6.06
CA ASN A 92 21.30 -9.67 6.89
C ASN A 92 20.00 -10.15 7.56
N GLU A 93 18.89 -9.37 7.57
CA GLU A 93 17.64 -9.82 8.20
C GLU A 93 16.51 -10.03 7.18
N ILE A 94 16.34 -9.09 6.25
CA ILE A 94 15.29 -9.15 5.23
C ILE A 94 15.83 -8.63 3.90
N THR A 95 15.67 -9.43 2.87
CA THR A 95 16.15 -9.11 1.52
C THR A 95 15.08 -8.42 0.69
N MET A 96 15.50 -7.76 -0.40
CA MET A 96 14.59 -7.26 -1.42
C MET A 96 13.67 -8.36 -1.98
N ASN A 97 14.17 -9.60 -2.14
CA ASN A 97 13.37 -10.71 -2.63
C ASN A 97 12.26 -11.10 -1.63
N ASP A 98 12.57 -11.10 -0.34
CA ASP A 98 11.58 -11.38 0.70
C ASP A 98 10.48 -10.33 0.70
N LEU A 99 10.85 -9.05 0.65
CA LEU A 99 9.90 -7.94 0.57
C LEU A 99 9.07 -7.96 -0.72
N ALA A 100 9.70 -8.26 -1.86
CA ALA A 100 8.99 -8.42 -3.13
C ALA A 100 8.00 -9.60 -3.09
N GLY A 101 8.38 -10.70 -2.44
CA GLY A 101 7.49 -11.84 -2.23
C GLY A 101 6.32 -11.51 -1.33
N MET A 102 6.52 -10.77 -0.23
CA MET A 102 5.47 -10.29 0.66
C MET A 102 4.54 -9.31 -0.08
N LEU A 103 5.08 -8.42 -0.91
CA LEU A 103 4.27 -7.49 -1.71
C LEU A 103 3.37 -8.26 -2.68
N TYR A 104 3.89 -9.28 -3.35
CA TYR A 104 3.08 -10.14 -4.22
C TYR A 104 1.93 -10.78 -3.46
N ASP A 105 2.20 -11.41 -2.31
CA ASP A 105 1.17 -12.03 -1.48
C ASP A 105 0.12 -11.00 -1.03
N SER A 106 0.56 -9.82 -0.60
CA SER A 106 -0.33 -8.71 -0.22
C SER A 106 -1.27 -8.29 -1.36
N LEU A 107 -0.74 -8.19 -2.59
CA LEU A 107 -1.54 -7.85 -3.76
C LEU A 107 -2.55 -8.95 -4.09
N GLN A 108 -2.14 -10.21 -4.06
CA GLN A 108 -3.00 -11.35 -4.39
C GLN A 108 -4.12 -11.57 -3.35
N GLU A 109 -3.78 -11.46 -2.06
CA GLU A 109 -4.71 -11.79 -0.98
C GLU A 109 -5.62 -10.62 -0.58
N LYS A 110 -5.15 -9.38 -0.69
CA LYS A 110 -5.85 -8.21 -0.15
C LYS A 110 -6.37 -7.24 -1.22
N ILE A 111 -5.73 -7.16 -2.38
CA ILE A 111 -6.08 -6.18 -3.42
C ILE A 111 -6.90 -6.80 -4.54
N ILE A 112 -6.40 -7.88 -5.14
CA ILE A 112 -7.09 -8.55 -6.26
C ILE A 112 -8.52 -9.03 -5.93
N PRO A 113 -8.83 -9.51 -4.72
CA PRO A 113 -10.19 -9.93 -4.39
C PRO A 113 -11.21 -8.79 -4.29
N LEU A 114 -10.77 -7.52 -4.25
CA LEU A 114 -11.68 -6.38 -4.19
C LEU A 114 -12.46 -6.23 -5.51
N ALA A 115 -13.68 -5.70 -5.40
CA ALA A 115 -14.53 -5.43 -6.55
C ALA A 115 -13.92 -4.36 -7.47
N ASP A 116 -14.21 -4.44 -8.76
CA ASP A 116 -13.56 -3.63 -9.79
C ASP A 116 -13.90 -2.14 -9.71
N ASP A 117 -15.03 -1.79 -9.11
CA ASP A 117 -15.51 -0.42 -8.91
C ASP A 117 -14.90 0.29 -7.68
N VAL A 118 -14.17 -0.43 -6.81
CA VAL A 118 -13.51 0.18 -5.66
C VAL A 118 -12.46 1.18 -6.13
N VAL A 119 -12.57 2.42 -5.64
CA VAL A 119 -11.65 3.51 -6.02
C VAL A 119 -10.32 3.37 -5.29
N VAL A 120 -9.22 3.52 -6.00
CA VAL A 120 -7.84 3.44 -5.48
C VAL A 120 -7.27 4.84 -5.29
N TYR A 121 -6.88 5.19 -4.07
CA TYR A 121 -6.15 6.42 -3.73
C TYR A 121 -4.75 6.07 -3.23
N PRO A 122 -3.71 6.23 -4.06
CA PRO A 122 -2.32 5.99 -3.67
C PRO A 122 -1.73 7.16 -2.86
N ALA A 123 -0.59 6.92 -2.19
CA ALA A 123 0.12 7.98 -1.47
C ALA A 123 0.85 8.96 -2.40
N HIS A 124 1.22 8.53 -3.61
CA HIS A 124 2.00 9.31 -4.56
C HIS A 124 1.41 9.23 -5.96
N GLY A 125 1.57 10.33 -6.71
CA GLY A 125 1.34 10.40 -8.15
C GLY A 125 2.63 10.41 -8.96
N ALA A 126 2.55 10.82 -10.22
CA ALA A 126 3.67 10.91 -11.14
C ALA A 126 4.85 11.72 -10.56
N GLY A 127 6.07 11.25 -10.82
CA GLY A 127 7.31 11.89 -10.36
C GLY A 127 7.81 11.46 -8.99
N SER A 128 7.09 10.61 -8.25
CA SER A 128 7.60 10.03 -7.01
C SER A 128 8.70 9.00 -7.28
N SER A 129 9.72 8.97 -6.41
CA SER A 129 10.76 7.93 -6.42
C SER A 129 10.32 6.59 -5.83
N CYS A 130 9.12 6.52 -5.23
CA CYS A 130 8.60 5.31 -4.60
C CYS A 130 8.05 4.28 -5.60
N GLY A 131 7.79 4.69 -6.85
CA GLY A 131 7.46 3.83 -8.00
C GLY A 131 8.22 4.28 -9.24
N LYS A 132 8.30 3.43 -10.25
CA LYS A 132 9.09 3.71 -11.46
C LYS A 132 8.24 4.24 -12.62
N ASN A 133 7.03 3.71 -12.77
CA ASN A 133 6.14 3.99 -13.89
C ASN A 133 4.77 4.49 -13.40
N LEU A 134 4.78 5.46 -12.48
CA LEU A 134 3.55 6.02 -11.94
C LEU A 134 2.76 6.74 -13.03
N GLY A 135 1.49 6.40 -13.18
CA GLY A 135 0.55 7.08 -14.06
C GLY A 135 0.36 8.56 -13.69
N ALA A 136 -0.11 9.34 -14.65
CA ALA A 136 -0.40 10.77 -14.44
C ALA A 136 -1.63 10.99 -13.54
N ASP A 137 -2.51 10.01 -13.43
CA ASP A 137 -3.76 10.12 -12.67
C ASP A 137 -3.50 10.00 -11.16
N SER A 138 -4.22 10.80 -10.39
CA SER A 138 -4.12 10.80 -8.91
C SER A 138 -4.96 9.72 -8.23
N PHE A 139 -5.85 9.06 -8.95
CA PHE A 139 -6.68 7.93 -8.49
C PHE A 139 -7.01 7.00 -9.66
N SER A 140 -7.53 5.82 -9.35
CA SER A 140 -7.94 4.83 -10.34
C SER A 140 -9.06 3.95 -9.76
N THR A 141 -9.35 2.80 -10.37
CA THR A 141 -10.17 1.75 -9.78
C THR A 141 -9.41 0.42 -9.77
N ILE A 142 -9.85 -0.50 -8.91
CA ILE A 142 -9.27 -1.85 -8.83
C ILE A 142 -9.37 -2.55 -10.20
N GLY A 143 -10.49 -2.43 -10.91
CA GLY A 143 -10.67 -3.04 -12.23
C GLY A 143 -9.67 -2.51 -13.27
N VAL A 144 -9.45 -1.21 -13.31
CA VAL A 144 -8.44 -0.59 -14.20
C VAL A 144 -7.04 -1.10 -13.84
N GLN A 145 -6.71 -1.18 -12.54
CA GLN A 145 -5.40 -1.67 -12.12
C GLN A 145 -5.21 -3.16 -12.44
N LYS A 146 -6.21 -4.00 -12.25
CA LYS A 146 -6.16 -5.42 -12.69
C LYS A 146 -5.90 -5.55 -14.19
N ALA A 147 -6.51 -4.68 -15.01
CA ALA A 147 -6.40 -4.73 -16.47
C ALA A 147 -5.09 -4.15 -17.02
N SER A 148 -4.45 -3.18 -16.34
CA SER A 148 -3.34 -2.41 -16.91
C SER A 148 -2.06 -2.41 -16.07
N ASN A 149 -2.14 -2.68 -14.77
CA ASN A 149 -0.97 -2.67 -13.90
C ASN A 149 -0.19 -3.98 -14.01
N TYR A 150 1.01 -3.91 -14.55
CA TYR A 150 1.86 -5.08 -14.78
C TYR A 150 2.14 -5.91 -13.51
N ALA A 151 2.13 -5.27 -12.35
CA ALA A 151 2.39 -5.93 -11.07
C ALA A 151 1.23 -6.84 -10.64
N LEU A 152 -0.03 -6.46 -10.98
CA LEU A 152 -1.20 -7.28 -10.73
C LEU A 152 -1.41 -8.39 -11.77
N GLN A 153 -0.74 -8.29 -12.92
CA GLN A 153 -0.79 -9.24 -14.01
C GLN A 153 0.35 -10.28 -13.98
N ALA A 154 1.20 -10.26 -12.94
CA ALA A 154 2.31 -11.20 -12.83
C ALA A 154 1.79 -12.66 -12.73
N GLU A 155 2.27 -13.53 -13.60
CA GLU A 155 1.84 -14.92 -13.72
C GLU A 155 2.20 -15.77 -12.49
N SER A 156 3.26 -15.40 -11.77
CA SER A 156 3.69 -16.09 -10.55
C SER A 156 4.50 -15.15 -9.64
N LYS A 157 4.65 -15.57 -8.38
CA LYS A 157 5.47 -14.89 -7.38
C LYS A 157 6.93 -14.75 -7.85
N GLU A 158 7.48 -15.80 -8.44
CA GLU A 158 8.85 -15.84 -8.97
C GLU A 158 9.02 -14.85 -10.14
N ALA A 159 8.04 -14.79 -11.05
CA ALA A 159 8.03 -13.84 -12.16
C ALA A 159 7.99 -12.38 -11.65
N PHE A 160 7.14 -12.11 -10.66
CA PHE A 160 7.05 -10.81 -10.01
C PHE A 160 8.38 -10.39 -9.36
N ILE A 161 9.00 -11.27 -8.55
CA ILE A 161 10.27 -11.00 -7.88
C ILE A 161 11.37 -10.73 -8.92
N LYS A 162 11.45 -11.54 -9.98
CA LYS A 162 12.41 -11.35 -11.07
C LYS A 162 12.23 -9.99 -11.77
N GLN A 163 11.00 -9.61 -12.04
CA GLN A 163 10.68 -8.32 -12.67
C GLN A 163 11.08 -7.13 -11.79
N LYS A 164 10.82 -7.19 -10.48
CA LYS A 164 11.23 -6.15 -9.54
C LYS A 164 12.75 -6.02 -9.46
N ARG A 165 13.50 -7.12 -9.48
CA ARG A 165 14.98 -7.10 -9.56
C ARG A 165 15.50 -6.43 -10.83
N SER A 166 14.95 -6.78 -11.98
CA SER A 166 15.37 -6.21 -13.28
C SER A 166 15.16 -4.70 -13.32
N ASN A 167 14.05 -4.24 -12.76
CA ASN A 167 13.72 -2.82 -12.66
C ASN A 167 14.70 -2.05 -11.77
N PHE A 168 15.25 -2.68 -10.73
CA PHE A 168 16.25 -2.09 -9.84
C PHE A 168 17.60 -1.85 -10.54
N PHE A 169 18.14 -2.86 -11.23
CA PHE A 169 19.44 -2.75 -11.90
C PHE A 169 19.46 -1.76 -13.08
N CYS A 170 18.31 -1.45 -13.69
CA CYS A 170 18.20 -0.45 -14.75
C CYS A 170 18.21 1.01 -14.24
N SER A 171 18.07 1.25 -12.95
CA SER A 171 17.99 2.61 -12.36
C SER A 171 19.36 3.21 -12.03
N PHE A 172 20.45 2.45 -12.17
CA PHE A 172 21.83 2.86 -11.88
C PHE A 172 22.69 3.04 -13.14
N ARG A 173 22.09 3.22 -14.33
CA ARG A 173 22.84 3.59 -15.55
C ARG A 173 22.47 4.97 -16.01
#